data_5c2b4490891d29686fc5c7dec07f437a
#
_entry.id   5c2b4490891d29686fc5c7dec07f437a
#
_cell.length_a   1.000
_cell.length_b   1.000
_cell.length_c   1.000
_cell.angle_alpha   90.00
_cell.angle_beta   90.00
_cell.angle_gamma   90.00
#
_symmetry.space_group_name_H-M   'P 1'
#
loop_
_entity.id
_entity.type
_entity.pdbx_description
1 polymer ?
#
loop_
_entity_poly.entity_id
_entity_poly.type
_entity_poly.pdbx_seq_one_letter_code
_entity_poly.pdbx_strand_id
1 'polypeptide(L)'
;LQTDHLGDSDRGQQPGVALGRVVSVHGSQTSVGFSAPSLAASEDVRVTVGKFLGIRTGRSLLIGVVTDVSLQAQPAVRDQGFAVAAQLDLFGEIQEHGTPQARFQRGVSYYPVIGDPCGLLGSNDLRLVYSVSGANAISLGQLQQDSAIAALVSATDTVSKHFAVLGSTGVGKSSGVALILQEIMYARPDLRMFVLDVHNEYGRCFGERAQVLNPGNLKLPFWLFSFDEIVDVFFGGRQPLDEEVEILAEVIPLAKASYTQYRATPDRLAVKKADPKSFGYSVDTPVPYRMADMLSLIDARMGKLENRASRLVYSKLLTRIETVCNDPRYAFMFENANVGGDTMAEILGQLFRLPANGVPVTVMQLAGFPAEVIDAVVSVLCRMAFDLGLWSDGASPLLVVCEEAHRYAAADRTAGFGPTRRALSRIAKEGRKYGVFLGLVTQRPAELDPTILSQCSTLFAMRLTNDRDQAILRSAVSDTAANLLAFLPSLGTREVIAFGEGVALPTRLRFKSLPQSRLPKSEVMRSGQGMLDSEINESFLAAMVDRWRGMTMSKTAHAEEAPAEMRPMPERESAPLQPAQPGASAPHGLDPERFRLLKKPL
;
A
#
# COMPACT_ATOMS: atom_id res chain seq x y z
N LEU A 1 -7.18 -25.09 -65.78
CA LEU A 1 -5.86 -25.27 -65.11
C LEU A 1 -5.67 -24.10 -64.16
N GLN A 2 -6.26 -24.24 -62.98
CA GLN A 2 -6.05 -23.35 -61.82
C GLN A 2 -4.92 -23.97 -61.02
N THR A 3 -3.91 -23.18 -60.68
CA THR A 3 -2.92 -23.48 -59.69
C THR A 3 -3.17 -22.61 -58.48
N ASP A 4 -3.56 -23.27 -57.37
CA ASP A 4 -3.77 -22.72 -56.05
C ASP A 4 -2.43 -22.20 -55.48
N HIS A 5 -2.45 -20.92 -55.10
CA HIS A 5 -1.47 -20.34 -54.18
C HIS A 5 -1.94 -20.57 -52.74
N LEU A 6 -1.48 -21.66 -52.13
CA LEU A 6 -1.54 -21.83 -50.69
C LEU A 6 -0.34 -21.11 -50.06
N GLY A 7 -0.67 -20.20 -49.13
CA GLY A 7 0.27 -19.33 -48.47
C GLY A 7 1.27 -20.06 -47.58
N ASP A 8 2.48 -19.64 -47.76
CA ASP A 8 3.67 -19.95 -46.96
C ASP A 8 3.67 -19.05 -45.70
N SER A 9 3.11 -19.52 -44.61
CA SER A 9 3.09 -18.84 -43.30
C SER A 9 3.46 -19.78 -42.14
N ASP A 10 4.35 -20.75 -42.39
CA ASP A 10 4.91 -21.57 -41.30
C ASP A 10 6.43 -21.69 -41.46
N ARG A 11 7.15 -20.57 -41.34
CA ARG A 11 8.59 -20.59 -41.09
C ARG A 11 8.81 -20.90 -39.62
N GLY A 12 8.71 -22.17 -39.25
CA GLY A 12 9.21 -22.72 -38.00
C GLY A 12 10.64 -22.21 -37.77
N GLN A 13 10.81 -21.40 -36.74
CA GLN A 13 12.12 -20.96 -36.30
C GLN A 13 12.99 -22.16 -35.98
N GLN A 14 14.05 -22.34 -36.75
CA GLN A 14 15.07 -23.35 -36.53
C GLN A 14 15.68 -23.20 -35.13
N PRO A 15 16.10 -24.28 -34.45
CA PRO A 15 16.74 -24.24 -33.14
C PRO A 15 17.97 -23.32 -33.20
N GLY A 16 18.03 -22.36 -32.29
CA GLY A 16 18.88 -21.18 -32.29
C GLY A 16 20.31 -21.40 -32.79
N VAL A 17 20.71 -20.61 -33.78
CA VAL A 17 22.08 -20.52 -34.25
C VAL A 17 22.97 -20.12 -33.10
N ALA A 18 24.00 -20.91 -32.78
CA ALA A 18 25.00 -20.55 -31.77
C ALA A 18 25.72 -19.27 -32.23
N LEU A 19 25.55 -18.18 -31.48
CA LEU A 19 26.19 -16.88 -31.79
C LEU A 19 27.59 -16.80 -31.21
N GLY A 20 27.85 -17.51 -30.11
CA GLY A 20 29.10 -17.49 -29.38
C GLY A 20 29.34 -18.75 -28.57
N ARG A 21 30.45 -18.78 -27.84
CA ARG A 21 30.83 -19.89 -26.96
C ARG A 21 31.33 -19.35 -25.62
N VAL A 22 31.14 -20.15 -24.58
CA VAL A 22 31.68 -19.86 -23.24
C VAL A 22 33.20 -19.86 -23.29
N VAL A 23 33.82 -18.80 -22.79
CA VAL A 23 35.29 -18.63 -22.72
C VAL A 23 35.83 -18.65 -21.30
N SER A 24 35.01 -18.22 -20.32
CA SER A 24 35.37 -18.34 -18.89
C SER A 24 34.12 -18.44 -18.01
N VAL A 25 34.26 -19.04 -16.83
CA VAL A 25 33.21 -19.20 -15.83
C VAL A 25 33.74 -18.82 -14.46
N HIS A 26 33.07 -17.90 -13.78
CA HIS A 26 33.42 -17.43 -12.44
C HIS A 26 32.15 -17.34 -11.56
N GLY A 27 31.89 -18.40 -10.77
CA GLY A 27 30.68 -18.45 -9.95
C GLY A 27 29.42 -18.35 -10.82
N SER A 28 28.54 -17.37 -10.52
CA SER A 28 27.32 -17.09 -11.32
C SER A 28 27.58 -16.26 -12.58
N GLN A 29 28.83 -15.83 -12.83
CA GLN A 29 29.20 -15.03 -14.00
C GLN A 29 29.91 -15.89 -15.04
N THR A 30 29.56 -15.67 -16.29
CA THR A 30 30.12 -16.41 -17.44
C THR A 30 30.46 -15.44 -18.55
N SER A 31 31.67 -15.55 -19.10
CA SER A 31 32.06 -14.78 -20.28
C SER A 31 31.84 -15.61 -21.53
N VAL A 32 31.23 -15.01 -22.53
CA VAL A 32 30.94 -15.62 -23.84
C VAL A 32 31.65 -14.85 -24.93
N GLY A 33 32.44 -15.53 -25.75
CA GLY A 33 33.10 -14.96 -26.92
C GLY A 33 32.25 -15.02 -28.17
N PHE A 34 32.19 -13.95 -28.95
CA PHE A 34 31.44 -13.82 -30.20
C PHE A 34 32.38 -13.53 -31.36
N SER A 35 32.13 -14.17 -32.51
CA SER A 35 32.89 -13.92 -33.75
C SER A 35 32.38 -12.63 -34.46
N ALA A 36 33.23 -12.00 -35.26
CA ALA A 36 32.88 -10.79 -36.01
C ALA A 36 31.62 -10.91 -36.89
N PRO A 37 31.37 -12.05 -37.62
CA PRO A 37 30.15 -12.21 -38.40
C PRO A 37 28.87 -12.20 -37.57
N SER A 38 28.90 -12.69 -36.31
CA SER A 38 27.75 -12.70 -35.41
C SER A 38 27.34 -11.29 -34.95
N LEU A 39 28.21 -10.30 -35.07
CA LEU A 39 27.98 -8.89 -34.69
C LEU A 39 27.38 -8.07 -35.84
N ALA A 40 27.57 -8.50 -37.10
CA ALA A 40 27.04 -7.83 -38.30
C ALA A 40 25.59 -8.25 -38.64
N ALA A 41 24.99 -9.10 -37.83
CA ALA A 41 23.63 -9.58 -38.00
C ALA A 41 22.58 -8.46 -37.82
N SER A 42 21.33 -8.72 -38.24
CA SER A 42 20.20 -7.80 -38.13
C SER A 42 20.03 -7.26 -36.70
N GLU A 43 19.35 -6.13 -36.53
CA GLU A 43 19.16 -5.47 -35.20
C GLU A 43 18.62 -6.42 -34.14
N ASP A 44 17.80 -7.38 -34.53
CA ASP A 44 17.19 -8.38 -33.62
C ASP A 44 18.23 -9.36 -33.03
N VAL A 45 19.34 -9.58 -33.71
CA VAL A 45 20.39 -10.55 -33.35
C VAL A 45 21.55 -9.92 -32.59
N ARG A 46 21.62 -8.58 -32.50
CA ARG A 46 22.72 -7.89 -31.82
C ARG A 46 22.76 -8.23 -30.33
N VAL A 47 23.90 -8.65 -29.85
CA VAL A 47 24.19 -8.85 -28.43
C VAL A 47 24.48 -7.48 -27.79
N THR A 48 23.58 -7.06 -26.92
CA THR A 48 23.69 -5.78 -26.18
C THR A 48 23.43 -6.02 -24.70
N VAL A 49 23.95 -5.10 -23.87
CA VAL A 49 23.74 -5.15 -22.42
C VAL A 49 22.23 -5.13 -22.10
N GLY A 50 21.81 -6.01 -21.17
CA GLY A 50 20.41 -6.17 -20.77
C GLY A 50 19.62 -7.20 -21.57
N LYS A 51 20.17 -7.77 -22.68
CA LYS A 51 19.55 -8.91 -23.37
C LYS A 51 19.77 -10.22 -22.63
N PHE A 52 18.78 -11.12 -22.71
CA PHE A 52 18.90 -12.47 -22.21
C PHE A 52 19.46 -13.39 -23.29
N LEU A 53 20.45 -14.19 -22.90
CA LEU A 53 21.07 -15.24 -23.73
C LEU A 53 20.89 -16.60 -23.06
N GLY A 54 20.86 -17.64 -23.88
CA GLY A 54 20.83 -19.03 -23.44
C GLY A 54 22.15 -19.74 -23.70
N ILE A 55 22.69 -20.41 -22.69
CA ILE A 55 23.85 -21.30 -22.80
C ILE A 55 23.36 -22.75 -22.73
N ARG A 56 23.60 -23.53 -23.75
CA ARG A 56 23.17 -24.92 -23.78
C ARG A 56 24.20 -25.79 -23.10
N THR A 57 23.79 -26.43 -22.00
CA THR A 57 24.63 -27.36 -21.22
C THR A 57 23.88 -28.68 -21.06
N GLY A 58 24.29 -29.73 -21.82
CA GLY A 58 23.60 -30.99 -21.83
C GLY A 58 22.14 -30.89 -22.28
N ARG A 59 21.20 -31.26 -21.38
CA ARG A 59 19.74 -31.17 -21.60
C ARG A 59 19.14 -29.86 -21.05
N SER A 60 19.95 -29.02 -20.41
CA SER A 60 19.50 -27.75 -19.84
C SER A 60 19.89 -26.56 -20.73
N LEU A 61 19.05 -25.54 -20.73
CA LEU A 61 19.36 -24.23 -21.29
C LEU A 61 19.48 -23.24 -20.13
N LEU A 62 20.70 -22.81 -19.84
CA LEU A 62 21.00 -21.83 -18.81
C LEU A 62 20.62 -20.43 -19.30
N ILE A 63 19.95 -19.66 -18.46
CA ILE A 63 19.48 -18.31 -18.79
C ILE A 63 20.38 -17.30 -18.09
N GLY A 64 21.02 -16.43 -18.90
CA GLY A 64 21.85 -15.32 -18.40
C GLY A 64 21.48 -13.99 -19.04
N VAL A 65 21.68 -12.90 -18.31
CA VAL A 65 21.57 -11.54 -18.84
C VAL A 65 22.94 -10.98 -19.15
N VAL A 66 23.08 -10.28 -20.26
CA VAL A 66 24.31 -9.59 -20.63
C VAL A 66 24.48 -8.35 -19.73
N THR A 67 25.56 -8.30 -18.98
CA THR A 67 25.88 -7.21 -18.05
C THR A 67 26.97 -6.30 -18.58
N ASP A 68 27.89 -6.82 -19.39
CA ASP A 68 28.95 -6.06 -20.06
C ASP A 68 29.25 -6.62 -21.44
N VAL A 69 29.67 -5.74 -22.34
CA VAL A 69 30.13 -6.11 -23.67
C VAL A 69 31.41 -5.33 -23.96
N SER A 70 32.51 -6.03 -24.13
CA SER A 70 33.84 -5.47 -24.33
C SER A 70 34.59 -6.09 -25.50
N LEU A 71 35.51 -5.32 -26.11
CA LEU A 71 36.45 -5.85 -27.09
C LEU A 71 37.51 -6.69 -26.39
N GLN A 72 37.78 -7.88 -26.90
CA GLN A 72 38.83 -8.72 -26.34
C GLN A 72 40.21 -8.14 -26.73
N ALA A 73 40.89 -7.53 -25.77
CA ALA A 73 42.14 -6.76 -25.99
C ALA A 73 43.36 -7.61 -26.36
N GLN A 74 43.30 -8.94 -26.20
CA GLN A 74 44.37 -9.87 -26.58
C GLN A 74 43.82 -11.19 -27.10
N PRO A 75 44.32 -11.67 -28.26
CA PRO A 75 44.07 -13.04 -28.71
C PRO A 75 44.92 -14.00 -27.86
N ALA A 76 44.47 -14.32 -26.67
CA ALA A 76 45.19 -15.24 -25.73
C ALA A 76 45.20 -16.68 -26.21
N VAL A 77 44.41 -17.04 -27.21
CA VAL A 77 44.47 -18.36 -27.88
C VAL A 77 44.30 -18.16 -29.38
N ARG A 78 45.35 -18.42 -30.11
CA ARG A 78 45.48 -18.20 -31.57
C ARG A 78 44.47 -18.94 -32.46
N ASP A 79 43.52 -19.70 -31.88
CA ASP A 79 42.64 -20.59 -32.67
C ASP A 79 41.12 -20.28 -32.59
N GLN A 80 40.65 -19.37 -31.80
CA GLN A 80 39.20 -19.13 -31.65
C GLN A 80 38.76 -17.71 -31.94
N GLY A 81 39.20 -17.07 -32.98
CA GLY A 81 38.77 -15.80 -33.62
C GLY A 81 37.61 -14.96 -32.99
N PHE A 82 37.51 -14.87 -31.66
CA PHE A 82 36.51 -14.05 -31.00
C PHE A 82 36.94 -12.57 -30.98
N ALA A 83 36.07 -11.72 -31.53
CA ALA A 83 36.31 -10.28 -31.60
C ALA A 83 35.75 -9.53 -30.37
N VAL A 84 34.71 -10.04 -29.73
CA VAL A 84 33.99 -9.42 -28.64
C VAL A 84 33.70 -10.46 -27.56
N ALA A 85 33.81 -10.07 -26.30
CA ALA A 85 33.36 -10.84 -25.17
C ALA A 85 32.17 -10.14 -24.47
N ALA A 86 31.16 -10.90 -24.13
CA ALA A 86 30.09 -10.43 -23.24
C ALA A 86 30.13 -11.18 -21.92
N GLN A 87 29.94 -10.44 -20.82
CA GLN A 87 29.70 -11.02 -19.50
C GLN A 87 28.21 -11.28 -19.31
N LEU A 88 27.87 -12.46 -18.80
CA LEU A 88 26.52 -12.89 -18.49
C LEU A 88 26.44 -13.23 -17.01
N ASP A 89 25.43 -12.70 -16.34
CA ASP A 89 25.00 -13.17 -15.03
C ASP A 89 23.91 -14.23 -15.19
N LEU A 90 24.13 -15.42 -14.62
CA LEU A 90 23.21 -16.55 -14.73
C LEU A 90 22.12 -16.46 -13.67
N PHE A 91 20.84 -16.61 -14.07
CA PHE A 91 19.67 -16.47 -13.19
C PHE A 91 18.87 -17.76 -12.99
N GLY A 92 18.93 -18.67 -13.95
CA GLY A 92 18.14 -19.89 -13.91
C GLY A 92 18.41 -20.81 -15.09
N GLU A 93 17.65 -21.88 -15.16
CA GLU A 93 17.77 -22.88 -16.22
C GLU A 93 16.40 -23.37 -16.67
N ILE A 94 16.29 -23.70 -17.95
CA ILE A 94 15.20 -24.52 -18.49
C ILE A 94 15.71 -25.97 -18.52
N GLN A 95 15.19 -26.78 -17.62
CA GLN A 95 15.48 -28.21 -17.56
C GLN A 95 14.71 -28.95 -18.66
N GLU A 96 15.27 -30.07 -19.17
CA GLU A 96 14.71 -30.87 -20.24
C GLU A 96 14.32 -30.04 -21.48
N HIS A 97 15.17 -29.05 -21.82
CA HIS A 97 14.95 -28.14 -22.94
C HIS A 97 14.72 -28.88 -24.26
N GLY A 98 13.72 -28.47 -25.02
CA GLY A 98 13.32 -29.13 -26.28
C GLY A 98 12.42 -30.32 -26.10
N THR A 99 11.98 -30.66 -24.90
CA THR A 99 11.03 -31.73 -24.62
C THR A 99 9.69 -31.17 -24.11
N PRO A 100 8.59 -31.93 -24.14
CA PRO A 100 7.32 -31.55 -23.54
C PRO A 100 7.38 -31.36 -22.02
N GLN A 101 8.41 -31.86 -21.35
CA GLN A 101 8.65 -31.75 -19.91
C GLN A 101 9.51 -30.52 -19.56
N ALA A 102 9.85 -29.67 -20.54
CA ALA A 102 10.65 -28.50 -20.32
C ALA A 102 10.00 -27.58 -19.25
N ARG A 103 10.77 -27.21 -18.24
CA ARG A 103 10.34 -26.36 -17.15
C ARG A 103 11.43 -25.38 -16.75
N PHE A 104 11.05 -24.16 -16.45
CA PHE A 104 11.97 -23.17 -15.92
C PHE A 104 12.14 -23.34 -14.40
N GLN A 105 13.39 -23.20 -13.94
CA GLN A 105 13.76 -23.17 -12.53
C GLN A 105 14.72 -22.02 -12.27
N ARG A 106 14.52 -21.27 -11.19
CA ARG A 106 15.51 -20.29 -10.73
C ARG A 106 16.73 -20.98 -10.16
N GLY A 107 17.88 -20.34 -10.37
CA GLY A 107 19.17 -20.91 -9.99
C GLY A 107 19.68 -21.88 -11.07
N VAL A 108 20.94 -22.26 -10.96
CA VAL A 108 21.65 -23.09 -11.91
C VAL A 108 22.14 -24.35 -11.19
N SER A 109 21.68 -25.50 -11.64
CA SER A 109 22.10 -26.79 -11.05
C SER A 109 23.50 -27.19 -11.49
N TYR A 110 23.84 -26.93 -12.75
CA TYR A 110 25.14 -27.25 -13.33
C TYR A 110 25.67 -26.02 -14.08
N TYR A 111 26.86 -25.56 -13.72
CA TYR A 111 27.49 -24.43 -14.40
C TYR A 111 27.96 -24.83 -15.81
N PRO A 112 28.02 -23.87 -16.75
CA PRO A 112 28.46 -24.16 -18.11
C PRO A 112 29.94 -24.48 -18.13
N VAL A 113 30.34 -25.23 -19.17
CA VAL A 113 31.74 -25.59 -19.44
C VAL A 113 32.30 -24.70 -20.56
N ILE A 114 33.61 -24.44 -20.52
CA ILE A 114 34.28 -23.70 -21.61
C ILE A 114 34.02 -24.44 -22.94
N GLY A 115 33.58 -23.67 -23.93
CA GLY A 115 33.18 -24.18 -25.24
C GLY A 115 31.68 -24.41 -25.43
N ASP A 116 30.86 -24.40 -24.35
CA ASP A 116 29.42 -24.56 -24.47
C ASP A 116 28.83 -23.47 -25.40
N PRO A 117 27.87 -23.83 -26.28
CA PRO A 117 27.29 -22.88 -27.23
C PRO A 117 26.30 -21.94 -26.55
N CYS A 118 26.39 -20.65 -26.93
CA CYS A 118 25.52 -19.58 -26.47
C CYS A 118 24.78 -18.94 -27.65
N GLY A 119 23.48 -18.64 -27.46
CA GLY A 119 22.63 -18.00 -28.46
C GLY A 119 21.53 -17.14 -27.87
N LEU A 120 20.73 -16.50 -28.71
CA LEU A 120 19.53 -15.78 -28.27
C LEU A 120 18.48 -16.78 -27.79
N LEU A 121 17.71 -16.37 -26.79
CA LEU A 121 16.51 -17.11 -26.37
C LEU A 121 15.41 -16.95 -27.42
N GLY A 122 14.81 -18.06 -27.81
CA GLY A 122 13.62 -18.04 -28.65
C GLY A 122 12.38 -17.51 -27.90
N SER A 123 11.38 -17.04 -28.65
CA SER A 123 10.12 -16.58 -28.03
C SER A 123 9.43 -17.67 -27.21
N ASN A 124 9.59 -18.95 -27.54
CA ASN A 124 9.07 -20.07 -26.76
C ASN A 124 9.84 -20.24 -25.45
N ASP A 125 11.14 -20.08 -25.44
CA ASP A 125 11.97 -20.14 -24.22
C ASP A 125 11.61 -18.99 -23.28
N LEU A 126 11.46 -17.78 -23.83
CA LEU A 126 11.02 -16.61 -23.05
C LEU A 126 9.61 -16.81 -22.47
N ARG A 127 8.67 -17.35 -23.26
CA ARG A 127 7.33 -17.68 -22.74
C ARG A 127 7.40 -18.69 -21.62
N LEU A 128 8.26 -19.70 -21.72
CA LEU A 128 8.43 -20.71 -20.67
C LEU A 128 9.04 -20.09 -19.40
N VAL A 129 10.05 -19.24 -19.53
CA VAL A 129 10.68 -18.52 -18.42
C VAL A 129 9.67 -17.63 -17.69
N TYR A 130 8.89 -16.85 -18.46
CA TYR A 130 7.93 -15.90 -17.91
C TYR A 130 6.53 -16.48 -17.69
N SER A 131 6.35 -17.79 -17.90
CA SER A 131 5.11 -18.45 -17.54
C SER A 131 4.99 -18.50 -16.03
N VAL A 132 4.06 -17.74 -15.47
CA VAL A 132 3.64 -17.86 -14.08
C VAL A 132 2.56 -18.92 -14.02
N SER A 133 2.83 -20.04 -13.35
CA SER A 133 1.87 -21.13 -13.21
C SER A 133 0.76 -20.75 -12.24
N GLY A 134 -0.51 -20.87 -12.66
CA GLY A 134 -1.67 -20.76 -11.77
C GLY A 134 -2.61 -19.57 -12.06
N ALA A 135 -3.77 -19.59 -11.41
CA ALA A 135 -4.85 -18.59 -11.56
C ALA A 135 -4.50 -17.18 -11.07
N ASN A 136 -3.36 -17.01 -10.38
CA ASN A 136 -2.93 -15.77 -9.75
C ASN A 136 -1.90 -14.97 -10.57
N ALA A 137 -1.68 -15.34 -11.84
CA ALA A 137 -0.81 -14.59 -12.75
C ALA A 137 -1.51 -13.30 -13.19
N ILE A 138 -0.88 -12.14 -12.98
CA ILE A 138 -1.34 -10.84 -13.44
C ILE A 138 -0.45 -10.31 -14.55
N SER A 139 -1.05 -9.70 -15.57
CA SER A 139 -0.32 -9.08 -16.68
C SER A 139 -0.15 -7.60 -16.44
N LEU A 140 1.07 -7.16 -16.15
CA LEU A 140 1.37 -5.75 -15.91
C LEU A 140 1.72 -4.98 -17.20
N GLY A 141 2.01 -5.67 -18.29
CA GLY A 141 2.41 -5.05 -19.55
C GLY A 141 3.15 -6.02 -20.45
N GLN A 142 4.20 -5.54 -21.09
CA GLN A 142 5.01 -6.30 -22.06
C GLN A 142 6.48 -6.29 -21.66
N LEU A 143 7.21 -7.34 -22.03
CA LEU A 143 8.65 -7.39 -21.87
C LEU A 143 9.32 -6.38 -22.81
N GLN A 144 10.37 -5.71 -22.34
CA GLN A 144 11.13 -4.78 -23.17
C GLN A 144 11.92 -5.50 -24.25
N GLN A 145 12.36 -6.73 -24.01
CA GLN A 145 13.15 -7.52 -24.96
C GLN A 145 12.29 -8.07 -26.12
N ASP A 146 11.04 -8.42 -25.85
CA ASP A 146 10.07 -8.92 -26.84
C ASP A 146 8.68 -8.42 -26.47
N SER A 147 8.20 -7.42 -27.19
CA SER A 147 6.89 -6.79 -26.95
C SER A 147 5.69 -7.70 -27.25
N ALA A 148 5.90 -8.85 -27.89
CA ALA A 148 4.86 -9.86 -28.11
C ALA A 148 4.61 -10.70 -26.85
N ILE A 149 5.49 -10.64 -25.85
CA ILE A 149 5.41 -11.43 -24.62
C ILE A 149 4.86 -10.57 -23.49
N ALA A 150 3.79 -11.05 -22.87
CA ALA A 150 3.22 -10.42 -21.69
C ALA A 150 4.16 -10.54 -20.49
N ALA A 151 4.36 -9.44 -19.77
CA ALA A 151 5.07 -9.43 -18.51
C ALA A 151 4.13 -9.92 -17.39
N LEU A 152 4.24 -11.21 -17.08
CA LEU A 152 3.43 -11.87 -16.05
C LEU A 152 4.14 -11.79 -14.69
N VAL A 153 3.35 -11.51 -13.65
CA VAL A 153 3.77 -11.41 -12.26
C VAL A 153 2.84 -12.24 -11.40
N SER A 154 3.36 -12.91 -10.40
CA SER A 154 2.54 -13.63 -9.42
C SER A 154 1.91 -12.62 -8.43
N ALA A 155 0.59 -12.49 -8.45
CA ALA A 155 -0.13 -11.64 -7.50
C ALA A 155 0.06 -12.13 -6.06
N THR A 156 0.02 -13.44 -5.84
CA THR A 156 0.19 -14.05 -4.51
C THR A 156 1.58 -13.78 -3.95
N ASP A 157 2.65 -14.05 -4.71
CA ASP A 157 4.01 -13.87 -4.21
C ASP A 157 4.35 -12.38 -4.05
N THR A 158 3.80 -11.51 -4.90
CA THR A 158 3.96 -10.05 -4.77
C THR A 158 3.34 -9.55 -3.47
N VAL A 159 2.12 -9.99 -3.12
CA VAL A 159 1.42 -9.51 -1.92
C VAL A 159 1.93 -10.19 -0.66
N SER A 160 2.07 -11.52 -0.67
CA SER A 160 2.31 -12.32 0.54
C SER A 160 3.62 -11.99 1.27
N LYS A 161 4.55 -11.32 0.60
CA LYS A 161 5.87 -10.98 1.15
C LYS A 161 6.22 -9.50 0.99
N HIS A 162 5.19 -8.64 0.96
CA HIS A 162 5.31 -7.20 0.77
C HIS A 162 5.98 -6.81 -0.55
N PHE A 163 5.62 -5.65 -1.07
CA PHE A 163 6.25 -5.12 -2.28
C PHE A 163 6.51 -3.62 -2.16
N ALA A 164 7.41 -3.11 -3.02
CA ALA A 164 7.63 -1.68 -3.12
C ALA A 164 7.65 -1.21 -4.58
N VAL A 165 7.10 -0.02 -4.81
CA VAL A 165 7.14 0.70 -6.10
C VAL A 165 7.94 1.97 -5.91
N LEU A 166 9.08 2.04 -6.58
CA LEU A 166 10.09 3.07 -6.40
C LEU A 166 10.31 3.83 -7.72
N GLY A 167 10.41 5.14 -7.67
CA GLY A 167 10.65 5.93 -8.87
C GLY A 167 10.45 7.43 -8.67
N SER A 168 11.16 8.25 -9.42
CA SER A 168 11.08 9.70 -9.35
C SER A 168 9.71 10.23 -9.82
N THR A 169 9.47 11.51 -9.62
CA THR A 169 8.23 12.17 -10.05
C THR A 169 8.10 12.17 -11.58
N GLY A 170 6.89 12.02 -12.10
CA GLY A 170 6.59 12.11 -13.55
C GLY A 170 6.96 10.89 -14.39
N VAL A 171 7.49 9.81 -13.80
CA VAL A 171 7.82 8.56 -14.53
C VAL A 171 6.63 7.63 -14.75
N GLY A 172 5.45 7.97 -14.20
CA GLY A 172 4.25 7.13 -14.24
C GLY A 172 4.08 6.21 -13.03
N LYS A 173 4.72 6.52 -11.88
CA LYS A 173 4.66 5.74 -10.64
C LYS A 173 3.21 5.51 -10.19
N SER A 174 2.40 6.56 -9.98
CA SER A 174 1.02 6.44 -9.52
C SER A 174 0.17 5.60 -10.47
N SER A 175 0.36 5.74 -11.80
CA SER A 175 -0.31 4.90 -12.80
C SER A 175 0.13 3.44 -12.72
N GLY A 176 1.40 3.18 -12.47
CA GLY A 176 1.93 1.83 -12.25
C GLY A 176 1.35 1.19 -10.98
N VAL A 177 1.30 1.93 -9.88
CA VAL A 177 0.67 1.48 -8.64
C VAL A 177 -0.81 1.17 -8.84
N ALA A 178 -1.57 2.09 -9.46
CA ALA A 178 -2.98 1.85 -9.75
C ALA A 178 -3.19 0.60 -10.62
N LEU A 179 -2.32 0.37 -11.60
CA LEU A 179 -2.34 -0.84 -12.44
C LEU A 179 -2.10 -2.11 -11.61
N ILE A 180 -1.03 -2.13 -10.81
CA ILE A 180 -0.69 -3.28 -9.97
C ILE A 180 -1.85 -3.61 -9.03
N LEU A 181 -2.40 -2.61 -8.34
CA LEU A 181 -3.51 -2.81 -7.40
C LEU A 181 -4.80 -3.27 -8.09
N GLN A 182 -5.12 -2.75 -9.29
CA GLN A 182 -6.27 -3.21 -10.05
C GLN A 182 -6.13 -4.69 -10.45
N GLU A 183 -4.98 -5.07 -10.97
CA GLU A 183 -4.73 -6.46 -11.39
C GLU A 183 -4.75 -7.41 -10.17
N ILE A 184 -4.16 -7.02 -9.04
CA ILE A 184 -4.22 -7.79 -7.79
C ILE A 184 -5.67 -7.92 -7.31
N MET A 185 -6.47 -6.85 -7.35
CA MET A 185 -7.88 -6.85 -6.95
C MET A 185 -8.70 -7.88 -7.74
N TYR A 186 -8.42 -8.04 -9.04
CA TYR A 186 -9.09 -9.02 -9.87
C TYR A 186 -8.58 -10.45 -9.63
N ALA A 187 -7.28 -10.63 -9.41
CA ALA A 187 -6.68 -11.94 -9.18
C ALA A 187 -6.94 -12.47 -7.75
N ARG A 188 -7.14 -11.57 -6.77
CA ARG A 188 -7.31 -11.90 -5.35
C ARG A 188 -8.59 -11.26 -4.78
N PRO A 189 -9.77 -11.80 -5.10
CA PRO A 189 -11.07 -11.26 -4.63
C PRO A 189 -11.26 -11.42 -3.11
N ASP A 190 -10.50 -12.31 -2.46
CA ASP A 190 -10.43 -12.50 -1.01
C ASP A 190 -9.70 -11.36 -0.29
N LEU A 191 -8.80 -10.66 -0.98
CA LEU A 191 -7.93 -9.63 -0.41
C LEU A 191 -8.69 -8.31 -0.24
N ARG A 192 -8.55 -7.68 0.93
CA ARG A 192 -8.97 -6.29 1.16
C ARG A 192 -7.77 -5.38 0.94
N MET A 193 -8.03 -4.17 0.44
CA MET A 193 -6.99 -3.18 0.20
C MET A 193 -7.32 -1.87 0.91
N PHE A 194 -6.36 -1.35 1.63
CA PHE A 194 -6.44 -0.06 2.30
C PHE A 194 -5.30 0.84 1.78
N VAL A 195 -5.66 1.87 1.00
CA VAL A 195 -4.71 2.75 0.32
C VAL A 195 -4.64 4.09 1.07
N LEU A 196 -3.48 4.42 1.62
CA LEU A 196 -3.18 5.74 2.18
C LEU A 196 -2.76 6.67 1.04
N ASP A 197 -3.67 7.54 0.62
CA ASP A 197 -3.56 8.40 -0.56
C ASP A 197 -3.22 9.84 -0.14
N VAL A 198 -1.93 10.17 -0.15
CA VAL A 198 -1.41 11.47 0.31
C VAL A 198 -1.82 12.62 -0.60
N HIS A 199 -1.91 12.35 -1.90
CA HIS A 199 -2.15 13.37 -2.92
C HIS A 199 -3.57 13.36 -3.50
N ASN A 200 -4.45 12.51 -2.97
CA ASN A 200 -5.83 12.32 -3.45
C ASN A 200 -5.90 11.95 -4.95
N GLU A 201 -5.01 11.06 -5.41
CA GLU A 201 -4.91 10.65 -6.81
C GLU A 201 -5.67 9.36 -7.13
N TYR A 202 -5.87 8.46 -6.14
CA TYR A 202 -6.36 7.10 -6.36
C TYR A 202 -7.87 6.93 -6.27
N GLY A 203 -8.61 7.95 -5.80
CA GLY A 203 -10.05 7.84 -5.51
C GLY A 203 -10.90 7.28 -6.65
N ARG A 204 -10.52 7.53 -7.91
CA ARG A 204 -11.25 7.08 -9.11
C ARG A 204 -10.66 5.84 -9.79
N CYS A 205 -9.50 5.39 -9.35
CA CYS A 205 -8.77 4.32 -10.05
C CYS A 205 -9.52 2.99 -10.06
N PHE A 206 -10.33 2.72 -9.04
CA PHE A 206 -11.00 1.44 -8.83
C PHE A 206 -12.49 1.46 -9.21
N GLY A 207 -13.03 2.61 -9.65
CA GLY A 207 -14.44 2.80 -9.97
C GLY A 207 -15.35 2.48 -8.78
N GLU A 208 -16.42 1.73 -8.99
CA GLU A 208 -17.39 1.36 -7.96
C GLU A 208 -16.86 0.33 -6.94
N ARG A 209 -15.67 -0.21 -7.14
CA ARG A 209 -15.04 -1.19 -6.23
C ARG A 209 -14.22 -0.55 -5.10
N ALA A 210 -14.20 0.77 -5.01
CA ALA A 210 -13.55 1.48 -3.93
C ALA A 210 -14.51 2.38 -3.18
N GLN A 211 -14.36 2.39 -1.85
CA GLN A 211 -14.88 3.44 -0.99
C GLN A 211 -13.80 4.49 -0.77
N VAL A 212 -14.14 5.75 -0.98
CA VAL A 212 -13.24 6.88 -0.72
C VAL A 212 -13.62 7.51 0.63
N LEU A 213 -12.66 7.52 1.54
CA LEU A 213 -12.76 8.16 2.84
C LEU A 213 -11.89 9.42 2.86
N ASN A 214 -12.40 10.48 3.48
CA ASN A 214 -11.75 11.76 3.68
C ASN A 214 -12.20 12.36 5.01
N PRO A 215 -11.66 13.48 5.50
CA PRO A 215 -12.06 14.05 6.78
C PRO A 215 -13.56 14.35 6.93
N GLY A 216 -14.25 14.61 5.82
CA GLY A 216 -15.69 14.94 5.84
C GLY A 216 -16.62 13.74 6.02
N ASN A 217 -16.18 12.53 5.69
CA ASN A 217 -16.98 11.30 5.80
C ASN A 217 -16.35 10.21 6.69
N LEU A 218 -15.13 10.41 7.16
CA LEU A 218 -14.46 9.52 8.09
C LEU A 218 -15.04 9.71 9.50
N LYS A 219 -15.30 8.59 10.18
CA LYS A 219 -15.55 8.54 11.62
C LYS A 219 -14.40 7.78 12.26
N LEU A 220 -13.55 8.49 12.98
CA LEU A 220 -12.42 7.90 13.69
C LEU A 220 -12.37 8.48 15.11
N PRO A 221 -13.23 7.99 16.03
CA PRO A 221 -13.36 8.52 17.37
C PRO A 221 -12.03 8.53 18.12
N PHE A 222 -11.78 9.58 18.88
CA PHE A 222 -10.56 9.80 19.65
C PHE A 222 -10.20 8.65 20.61
N TRP A 223 -11.19 7.90 21.11
CA TRP A 223 -10.98 6.79 22.02
C TRP A 223 -10.41 5.53 21.36
N LEU A 224 -10.31 5.50 20.01
CA LEU A 224 -9.58 4.46 19.26
C LEU A 224 -8.08 4.73 19.20
N PHE A 225 -7.64 5.94 19.53
CA PHE A 225 -6.24 6.32 19.52
C PHE A 225 -5.50 5.70 20.72
N SER A 226 -4.27 5.25 20.52
CA SER A 226 -3.39 4.90 21.63
C SER A 226 -2.98 6.14 22.41
N PHE A 227 -2.37 5.95 23.58
CA PHE A 227 -1.95 7.06 24.42
C PHE A 227 -0.99 8.00 23.70
N ASP A 228 0.04 7.46 23.07
CA ASP A 228 1.01 8.27 22.31
C ASP A 228 0.34 9.07 21.20
N GLU A 229 -0.62 8.43 20.48
CA GLU A 229 -1.35 9.04 19.37
C GLU A 229 -2.26 10.18 19.81
N ILE A 230 -3.00 10.02 20.92
CA ILE A 230 -3.91 11.07 21.43
C ILE A 230 -3.14 12.23 22.06
N VAL A 231 -2.00 11.95 22.72
CA VAL A 231 -1.10 12.97 23.21
C VAL A 231 -0.59 13.82 22.05
N ASP A 232 -0.13 13.20 20.96
CA ASP A 232 0.34 13.94 19.77
C ASP A 232 -0.77 14.85 19.18
N VAL A 233 -2.01 14.36 19.10
CA VAL A 233 -3.16 15.17 18.67
C VAL A 233 -3.37 16.38 19.55
N PHE A 234 -3.34 16.23 20.88
CA PHE A 234 -3.55 17.36 21.79
C PHE A 234 -2.41 18.38 21.76
N PHE A 235 -1.19 17.93 21.48
CA PHE A 235 -0.02 18.81 21.50
C PHE A 235 0.40 19.30 20.10
N GLY A 236 -0.15 18.71 19.02
CA GLY A 236 0.11 19.13 17.63
C GLY A 236 1.59 19.09 17.27
N GLY A 237 2.28 17.98 17.64
CA GLY A 237 3.70 17.79 17.42
C GLY A 237 4.62 18.62 18.35
N ARG A 238 4.07 19.39 19.31
CA ARG A 238 4.88 20.06 20.33
C ARG A 238 5.23 19.07 21.44
N GLN A 239 6.43 19.18 22.00
CA GLN A 239 6.80 18.39 23.16
C GLN A 239 5.92 18.77 24.38
N PRO A 240 5.14 17.81 24.96
CA PRO A 240 4.41 18.03 26.20
C PRO A 240 5.38 18.11 27.39
N LEU A 241 4.92 18.69 28.49
CA LEU A 241 5.58 18.56 29.77
C LEU A 241 5.29 17.15 30.35
N ASP A 242 6.25 16.56 31.04
CA ASP A 242 6.07 15.25 31.69
C ASP A 242 4.85 15.23 32.61
N GLU A 243 4.62 16.32 33.38
CA GLU A 243 3.45 16.49 34.24
C GLU A 243 2.12 16.48 33.45
N GLU A 244 2.08 17.07 32.26
CA GLU A 244 0.88 17.05 31.40
C GLU A 244 0.57 15.63 30.91
N VAL A 245 1.60 14.86 30.56
CA VAL A 245 1.49 13.44 30.13
C VAL A 245 1.03 12.56 31.29
N GLU A 246 1.58 12.75 32.50
CA GLU A 246 1.17 12.02 33.71
C GLU A 246 -0.29 12.27 34.05
N ILE A 247 -0.76 13.52 33.96
CA ILE A 247 -2.17 13.88 34.21
C ILE A 247 -3.09 13.08 33.25
N LEU A 248 -2.76 13.05 31.96
CA LEU A 248 -3.53 12.32 30.96
C LEU A 248 -3.50 10.81 31.22
N ALA A 249 -2.34 10.26 31.54
CA ALA A 249 -2.16 8.83 31.81
C ALA A 249 -3.01 8.36 33.01
N GLU A 250 -3.21 9.21 34.01
CA GLU A 250 -4.02 8.90 35.17
C GLU A 250 -5.52 9.12 34.93
N VAL A 251 -5.90 10.12 34.12
CA VAL A 251 -7.31 10.53 33.98
C VAL A 251 -8.06 9.69 32.94
N ILE A 252 -7.39 9.31 31.85
CA ILE A 252 -8.02 8.54 30.75
C ILE A 252 -8.61 7.21 31.23
N PRO A 253 -7.91 6.34 32.01
CA PRO A 253 -8.50 5.12 32.52
C PRO A 253 -9.73 5.35 33.41
N LEU A 254 -9.72 6.42 34.21
CA LEU A 254 -10.86 6.79 35.06
C LEU A 254 -12.08 7.24 34.24
N ALA A 255 -11.85 8.01 33.17
CA ALA A 255 -12.90 8.42 32.25
C ALA A 255 -13.55 7.22 31.54
N LYS A 256 -12.73 6.24 31.11
CA LYS A 256 -13.19 4.97 30.54
C LYS A 256 -14.06 4.17 31.52
N ALA A 257 -13.61 4.04 32.76
CA ALA A 257 -14.36 3.36 33.81
C ALA A 257 -15.69 4.05 34.11
N SER A 258 -15.71 5.37 34.20
CA SER A 258 -16.94 6.16 34.44
C SER A 258 -17.97 5.97 33.33
N TYR A 259 -17.53 5.94 32.07
CA TYR A 259 -18.41 5.71 30.93
C TYR A 259 -19.04 4.30 30.94
N THR A 260 -18.27 3.28 31.26
CA THR A 260 -18.77 1.89 31.36
C THR A 260 -19.79 1.74 32.47
N GLN A 261 -19.56 2.35 33.64
CA GLN A 261 -20.53 2.38 34.75
C GLN A 261 -21.83 3.06 34.34
N TYR A 262 -21.77 4.17 33.63
CA TYR A 262 -22.94 4.90 33.14
C TYR A 262 -23.82 4.05 32.22
N ARG A 263 -23.21 3.23 31.33
CA ARG A 263 -23.94 2.34 30.41
C ARG A 263 -24.51 1.08 31.08
N ALA A 264 -23.85 0.56 32.08
CA ALA A 264 -24.27 -0.67 32.77
C ALA A 264 -25.51 -0.48 33.69
N THR A 265 -25.90 0.78 33.98
CA THR A 265 -27.00 1.10 34.87
C THR A 265 -28.15 1.84 34.16
N PRO A 266 -29.13 1.12 33.55
CA PRO A 266 -30.34 1.75 33.01
C PRO A 266 -31.25 2.35 34.10
N ASP A 267 -31.22 1.79 35.31
CA ASP A 267 -32.04 2.23 36.46
C ASP A 267 -31.19 3.06 37.46
N ARG A 268 -31.50 4.34 37.57
CA ARG A 268 -30.78 5.36 38.36
C ARG A 268 -30.78 5.16 39.88
N LEU A 269 -31.35 4.07 40.44
CA LEU A 269 -31.69 4.06 41.85
C LEU A 269 -30.88 3.14 42.78
N ALA A 270 -29.99 2.28 42.30
CA ALA A 270 -29.29 1.39 43.24
C ALA A 270 -27.99 0.77 42.67
N VAL A 271 -26.93 1.53 42.45
CA VAL A 271 -25.62 0.90 42.32
C VAL A 271 -24.60 1.62 43.18
N LYS A 272 -24.03 0.90 44.16
CA LYS A 272 -22.75 1.30 44.81
C LYS A 272 -21.76 1.63 43.67
N LYS A 273 -21.25 2.87 43.64
CA LYS A 273 -20.17 3.26 42.71
C LYS A 273 -19.05 2.25 42.88
N ALA A 274 -18.89 1.35 41.90
CA ALA A 274 -17.72 0.50 41.86
C ALA A 274 -16.47 1.40 41.76
N ASP A 275 -15.42 1.01 42.46
CA ASP A 275 -14.15 1.75 42.33
C ASP A 275 -13.72 1.75 40.86
N PRO A 276 -13.51 2.91 40.19
CA PRO A 276 -13.07 2.98 38.83
C PRO A 276 -11.81 2.14 38.55
N LYS A 277 -10.95 1.97 39.54
CA LYS A 277 -9.76 1.12 39.46
C LYS A 277 -10.07 -0.38 39.33
N SER A 278 -11.30 -0.83 39.69
CA SER A 278 -11.70 -2.23 39.60
C SER A 278 -11.93 -2.72 38.17
N PHE A 279 -12.10 -1.82 37.18
CA PHE A 279 -12.33 -2.19 35.79
C PHE A 279 -11.05 -2.62 35.03
N GLY A 280 -9.85 -2.29 35.54
CA GLY A 280 -8.59 -2.72 34.96
C GLY A 280 -8.27 -2.11 33.58
N TYR A 281 -8.92 -1.02 33.18
CA TYR A 281 -8.64 -0.35 31.92
C TYR A 281 -7.27 0.34 31.97
N SER A 282 -6.48 0.14 30.91
CA SER A 282 -5.26 0.89 30.64
C SER A 282 -5.57 2.13 29.80
N VAL A 283 -4.56 2.98 29.63
CA VAL A 283 -4.64 4.13 28.71
C VAL A 283 -4.91 3.70 27.26
N ASP A 284 -4.44 2.51 26.85
CA ASP A 284 -4.52 1.99 25.49
C ASP A 284 -5.71 1.05 25.26
N THR A 285 -6.49 0.70 26.30
CA THR A 285 -7.67 -0.13 26.10
C THR A 285 -8.69 0.59 25.21
N PRO A 286 -9.07 0.06 24.01
CA PRO A 286 -9.96 0.76 23.08
C PRO A 286 -11.44 0.70 23.54
N VAL A 287 -11.77 1.45 24.56
CA VAL A 287 -13.11 1.57 25.15
C VAL A 287 -13.56 3.01 25.04
N PRO A 288 -14.81 3.26 24.60
CA PRO A 288 -15.36 4.60 24.55
C PRO A 288 -15.32 5.32 25.89
N TYR A 289 -15.05 6.63 25.87
CA TYR A 289 -15.21 7.52 27.01
C TYR A 289 -15.62 8.91 26.51
N ARG A 290 -16.19 9.73 27.42
CA ARG A 290 -16.63 11.08 27.06
C ARG A 290 -15.53 12.09 27.38
N MET A 291 -15.29 12.99 26.45
CA MET A 291 -14.33 14.08 26.64
C MET A 291 -14.72 14.96 27.83
N ALA A 292 -16.02 15.23 28.02
CA ALA A 292 -16.53 15.99 29.17
C ALA A 292 -16.18 15.32 30.52
N ASP A 293 -16.21 13.99 30.61
CA ASP A 293 -15.83 13.29 31.85
C ASP A 293 -14.33 13.44 32.12
N MET A 294 -13.49 13.35 31.07
CA MET A 294 -12.06 13.55 31.19
C MET A 294 -11.72 14.98 31.64
N LEU A 295 -12.32 16.00 31.01
CA LEU A 295 -12.13 17.41 31.37
C LEU A 295 -12.58 17.69 32.82
N SER A 296 -13.74 17.15 33.22
CA SER A 296 -14.24 17.28 34.60
C SER A 296 -13.29 16.64 35.63
N LEU A 297 -12.67 15.51 35.29
CA LEU A 297 -11.70 14.86 36.17
C LEU A 297 -10.41 15.69 36.31
N ILE A 298 -9.93 16.32 35.23
CA ILE A 298 -8.79 17.22 35.26
C ILE A 298 -9.11 18.44 36.11
N ASP A 299 -10.28 19.08 35.92
CA ASP A 299 -10.72 20.24 36.68
C ASP A 299 -10.88 19.93 38.18
N ALA A 300 -11.52 18.80 38.51
CA ALA A 300 -11.70 18.33 39.89
C ALA A 300 -10.35 18.11 40.61
N ARG A 301 -9.32 17.66 39.89
CA ARG A 301 -7.96 17.52 40.42
C ARG A 301 -7.29 18.88 40.62
N MET A 302 -7.40 19.77 39.64
CA MET A 302 -6.91 21.14 39.71
C MET A 302 -7.47 21.86 40.92
N GLY A 303 -8.75 21.69 41.24
CA GLY A 303 -9.42 22.29 42.40
C GLY A 303 -8.84 21.83 43.75
N LYS A 304 -8.19 20.69 43.83
CA LYS A 304 -7.55 20.13 45.05
C LYS A 304 -6.11 20.59 45.27
N LEU A 305 -5.51 21.28 44.27
CA LEU A 305 -4.12 21.72 44.36
C LEU A 305 -4.01 23.04 45.11
N GLU A 306 -3.06 23.15 46.02
CA GLU A 306 -2.73 24.38 46.73
C GLU A 306 -1.69 25.21 45.97
N ASN A 307 -0.79 24.52 45.23
CA ASN A 307 0.29 25.19 44.49
C ASN A 307 -0.21 25.86 43.22
N ARG A 308 0.05 27.14 43.08
CA ARG A 308 -0.34 27.97 41.92
C ARG A 308 0.36 27.50 40.63
N ALA A 309 1.61 27.04 40.71
CA ALA A 309 2.36 26.59 39.53
C ALA A 309 1.74 25.32 38.93
N SER A 310 1.42 24.33 39.76
CA SER A 310 0.76 23.10 39.30
C SER A 310 -0.64 23.38 38.75
N ARG A 311 -1.42 24.29 39.39
CA ARG A 311 -2.73 24.72 38.82
C ARG A 311 -2.60 25.31 37.42
N LEU A 312 -1.52 26.02 37.11
CA LEU A 312 -1.31 26.61 35.78
C LEU A 312 -1.10 25.53 34.70
N VAL A 313 -0.41 24.42 35.04
CA VAL A 313 -0.24 23.30 34.11
C VAL A 313 -1.59 22.68 33.74
N TYR A 314 -2.42 22.37 34.76
CA TYR A 314 -3.77 21.85 34.55
C TYR A 314 -4.66 22.80 33.73
N SER A 315 -4.65 24.11 34.04
CA SER A 315 -5.42 25.10 33.29
C SER A 315 -5.00 25.18 31.82
N LYS A 316 -3.69 25.16 31.55
CA LYS A 316 -3.17 25.17 30.18
C LYS A 316 -3.54 23.91 29.43
N LEU A 317 -3.46 22.73 30.09
CA LEU A 317 -3.85 21.45 29.49
C LEU A 317 -5.34 21.45 29.13
N LEU A 318 -6.23 21.89 30.05
CA LEU A 318 -7.66 22.04 29.80
C LEU A 318 -7.94 22.91 28.58
N THR A 319 -7.40 24.15 28.57
CA THR A 319 -7.59 25.08 27.44
C THR A 319 -7.12 24.48 26.13
N ARG A 320 -6.02 23.74 26.13
CA ARG A 320 -5.47 23.10 24.93
C ARG A 320 -6.41 22.01 24.41
N ILE A 321 -6.86 21.11 25.29
CA ILE A 321 -7.78 20.03 24.91
C ILE A 321 -9.09 20.62 24.37
N GLU A 322 -9.66 21.62 25.07
CA GLU A 322 -10.88 22.31 24.63
C GLU A 322 -10.70 22.97 23.25
N THR A 323 -9.55 23.60 23.00
CA THR A 323 -9.24 24.22 21.71
C THR A 323 -9.25 23.17 20.58
N VAL A 324 -8.60 22.03 20.78
CA VAL A 324 -8.57 20.94 19.78
C VAL A 324 -9.95 20.32 19.58
N CYS A 325 -10.69 20.08 20.67
CA CYS A 325 -12.03 19.48 20.59
C CYS A 325 -13.07 20.37 19.88
N ASN A 326 -12.90 21.70 19.97
CA ASN A 326 -13.80 22.68 19.35
C ASN A 326 -13.36 23.11 17.94
N ASP A 327 -12.22 22.65 17.46
CA ASP A 327 -11.74 22.95 16.11
C ASP A 327 -12.48 22.06 15.07
N PRO A 328 -13.21 22.64 14.11
CA PRO A 328 -13.96 21.90 13.09
C PRO A 328 -13.10 20.93 12.26
N ARG A 329 -11.81 21.20 12.14
CA ARG A 329 -10.88 20.34 11.40
C ARG A 329 -10.71 18.95 12.04
N TYR A 330 -11.02 18.84 13.34
CA TYR A 330 -10.98 17.59 14.10
C TYR A 330 -12.36 16.97 14.30
N ALA A 331 -13.39 17.43 13.58
CA ALA A 331 -14.76 16.94 13.69
C ALA A 331 -14.85 15.42 13.49
N PHE A 332 -14.04 14.84 12.60
CA PHE A 332 -13.97 13.39 12.36
C PHE A 332 -13.59 12.57 13.61
N MET A 333 -12.94 13.18 14.61
CA MET A 333 -12.53 12.55 15.87
C MET A 333 -13.51 12.81 17.00
N PHE A 334 -13.98 14.04 17.15
CA PHE A 334 -14.70 14.48 18.35
C PHE A 334 -16.19 14.64 18.14
N GLU A 335 -16.63 14.98 16.91
CA GLU A 335 -18.04 15.12 16.62
C GLU A 335 -18.73 13.75 16.61
N ASN A 336 -19.78 13.61 17.44
CA ASN A 336 -20.53 12.36 17.55
C ASN A 336 -19.70 11.12 17.94
N ALA A 337 -18.53 11.31 18.53
CA ALA A 337 -17.60 10.21 18.87
C ALA A 337 -18.22 9.13 19.76
N ASN A 338 -19.23 9.48 20.55
CA ASN A 338 -19.91 8.59 21.48
C ASN A 338 -21.39 8.31 21.11
N VAL A 339 -21.83 8.77 19.93
CA VAL A 339 -23.18 8.46 19.43
C VAL A 339 -23.21 7.01 18.97
N GLY A 340 -24.20 6.25 19.47
CA GLY A 340 -24.30 4.82 19.20
C GLY A 340 -23.53 3.93 20.19
N GLY A 341 -22.69 4.50 21.04
CA GLY A 341 -21.92 3.80 22.06
C GLY A 341 -20.61 3.22 21.54
N ASP A 342 -20.39 1.91 21.70
CA ASP A 342 -19.21 1.24 21.15
C ASP A 342 -19.45 0.93 19.67
N THR A 343 -18.85 1.74 18.83
CA THR A 343 -18.94 1.66 17.36
C THR A 343 -17.69 1.05 16.71
N MET A 344 -16.80 0.43 17.50
CA MET A 344 -15.54 -0.11 17.00
C MET A 344 -15.73 -1.11 15.86
N ALA A 345 -16.70 -2.02 15.98
CA ALA A 345 -16.98 -3.01 14.93
C ALA A 345 -17.46 -2.38 13.62
N GLU A 346 -18.31 -1.35 13.70
CA GLU A 346 -18.79 -0.60 12.53
C GLU A 346 -17.65 0.13 11.83
N ILE A 347 -16.76 0.77 12.62
CA ILE A 347 -15.59 1.52 12.11
C ILE A 347 -14.61 0.56 11.44
N LEU A 348 -14.28 -0.56 12.06
CA LEU A 348 -13.44 -1.60 11.46
C LEU A 348 -14.05 -2.13 10.15
N GLY A 349 -15.37 -2.40 10.17
CA GLY A 349 -16.12 -2.82 8.98
C GLY A 349 -16.05 -1.80 7.84
N GLN A 350 -16.20 -0.52 8.17
CA GLN A 350 -16.10 0.56 7.19
C GLN A 350 -14.67 0.73 6.66
N LEU A 351 -13.68 0.83 7.54
CA LEU A 351 -12.28 1.07 7.16
C LEU A 351 -11.73 -0.06 6.29
N PHE A 352 -11.95 -1.30 6.70
CA PHE A 352 -11.32 -2.48 6.09
C PHE A 352 -12.27 -3.32 5.24
N ARG A 353 -13.45 -2.80 4.94
CA ARG A 353 -14.46 -3.44 4.07
C ARG A 353 -14.85 -4.84 4.52
N LEU A 354 -15.35 -4.93 5.75
CA LEU A 354 -15.77 -6.19 6.38
C LEU A 354 -17.27 -6.14 6.74
N PRO A 355 -18.14 -6.79 5.97
CA PRO A 355 -17.91 -7.51 4.69
C PRO A 355 -17.65 -6.56 3.49
N ALA A 356 -16.96 -7.07 2.45
CA ALA A 356 -16.62 -6.27 1.27
C ALA A 356 -17.84 -5.87 0.43
N ASN A 357 -18.83 -6.73 0.32
CA ASN A 357 -20.04 -6.50 -0.49
C ASN A 357 -19.75 -5.98 -1.93
N GLY A 358 -18.73 -6.57 -2.59
CA GLY A 358 -18.31 -6.17 -3.93
C GLY A 358 -17.36 -4.96 -4.00
N VAL A 359 -17.09 -4.30 -2.86
CA VAL A 359 -16.22 -3.11 -2.75
C VAL A 359 -15.04 -3.43 -1.83
N PRO A 360 -13.99 -4.12 -2.32
CA PRO A 360 -12.88 -4.59 -1.48
C PRO A 360 -11.82 -3.52 -1.14
N VAL A 361 -11.89 -2.34 -1.75
CA VAL A 361 -10.86 -1.30 -1.63
C VAL A 361 -11.38 -0.13 -0.80
N THR A 362 -10.56 0.36 0.12
CA THR A 362 -10.72 1.67 0.76
C THR A 362 -9.58 2.58 0.31
N VAL A 363 -9.90 3.75 -0.20
CA VAL A 363 -8.94 4.82 -0.48
C VAL A 363 -9.11 5.90 0.59
N MET A 364 -8.12 6.05 1.45
CA MET A 364 -8.07 7.06 2.50
C MET A 364 -7.33 8.30 1.97
N GLN A 365 -8.07 9.33 1.64
CA GLN A 365 -7.54 10.61 1.18
C GLN A 365 -7.01 11.43 2.36
N LEU A 366 -5.72 11.73 2.36
CA LEU A 366 -5.04 12.38 3.48
C LEU A 366 -4.87 13.90 3.31
N ALA A 367 -4.97 14.44 2.09
CA ALA A 367 -4.71 15.85 1.83
C ALA A 367 -5.69 16.83 2.49
N GLY A 368 -6.80 16.37 3.03
CA GLY A 368 -7.79 17.22 3.73
C GLY A 368 -7.64 17.28 5.25
N PHE A 369 -6.73 16.49 5.84
CA PHE A 369 -6.46 16.49 7.27
C PHE A 369 -5.55 17.65 7.66
N PRO A 370 -5.65 18.19 8.91
CA PRO A 370 -4.66 19.10 9.44
C PRO A 370 -3.27 18.48 9.41
N ALA A 371 -2.26 19.24 8.99
CA ALA A 371 -0.89 18.73 8.87
C ALA A 371 -0.37 18.16 10.20
N GLU A 372 -0.79 18.75 11.31
CA GLU A 372 -0.38 18.42 12.67
C GLU A 372 -0.89 17.04 13.14
N VAL A 373 -1.94 16.50 12.49
CA VAL A 373 -2.60 15.26 12.96
C VAL A 373 -2.46 14.11 11.95
N ILE A 374 -1.98 14.37 10.74
CA ILE A 374 -1.86 13.32 9.70
C ILE A 374 -1.07 12.12 10.20
N ASP A 375 0.05 12.36 10.89
CA ASP A 375 0.92 11.29 11.36
C ASP A 375 0.24 10.42 12.42
N ALA A 376 -0.52 11.02 13.36
CA ALA A 376 -1.30 10.28 14.33
C ALA A 376 -2.43 9.48 13.66
N VAL A 377 -3.14 10.05 12.69
CA VAL A 377 -4.18 9.35 11.92
C VAL A 377 -3.61 8.15 11.18
N VAL A 378 -2.50 8.31 10.47
CA VAL A 378 -1.82 7.21 9.76
C VAL A 378 -1.35 6.13 10.74
N SER A 379 -0.84 6.53 11.91
CA SER A 379 -0.45 5.60 12.98
C SER A 379 -1.63 4.73 13.42
N VAL A 380 -2.74 5.35 13.80
CA VAL A 380 -3.96 4.65 14.22
C VAL A 380 -4.44 3.68 13.16
N LEU A 381 -4.52 4.12 11.90
CA LEU A 381 -5.01 3.29 10.79
C LEU A 381 -4.10 2.08 10.53
N CYS A 382 -2.78 2.28 10.55
CA CYS A 382 -1.81 1.18 10.39
C CYS A 382 -1.84 0.22 11.59
N ARG A 383 -1.95 0.75 12.81
CA ARG A 383 -2.05 -0.07 14.02
C ARG A 383 -3.34 -0.89 14.01
N MET A 384 -4.49 -0.27 13.71
CA MET A 384 -5.78 -0.97 13.60
C MET A 384 -5.77 -2.05 12.51
N ALA A 385 -5.11 -1.80 11.38
CA ALA A 385 -4.93 -2.80 10.32
C ALA A 385 -4.15 -4.02 10.82
N PHE A 386 -3.06 -3.80 11.56
CA PHE A 386 -2.28 -4.89 12.15
C PHE A 386 -3.07 -5.64 13.22
N ASP A 387 -3.73 -4.91 14.14
CA ASP A 387 -4.50 -5.50 15.24
C ASP A 387 -5.70 -6.28 14.70
N LEU A 388 -6.35 -5.82 13.62
CA LEU A 388 -7.39 -6.60 12.92
C LEU A 388 -6.86 -7.96 12.46
N GLY A 389 -5.72 -8.00 11.80
CA GLY A 389 -5.08 -9.24 11.37
C GLY A 389 -4.73 -10.16 12.55
N LEU A 390 -4.13 -9.58 13.59
CA LEU A 390 -3.74 -10.30 14.81
C LEU A 390 -4.93 -10.93 15.51
N TRP A 391 -5.99 -10.17 15.77
CA TRP A 391 -7.15 -10.63 16.53
C TRP A 391 -8.16 -11.45 15.72
N SER A 392 -8.05 -11.43 14.37
CA SER A 392 -8.82 -12.30 13.48
C SER A 392 -8.09 -13.57 13.06
N ASP A 393 -6.88 -13.84 13.61
CA ASP A 393 -6.01 -14.95 13.19
C ASP A 393 -5.78 -15.01 11.67
N GLY A 394 -5.71 -13.84 11.02
CA GLY A 394 -5.51 -13.74 9.58
C GLY A 394 -6.71 -14.15 8.73
N ALA A 395 -7.90 -14.26 9.31
CA ALA A 395 -9.10 -14.69 8.58
C ALA A 395 -9.52 -13.75 7.45
N SER A 396 -9.08 -12.48 7.50
CA SER A 396 -9.36 -11.49 6.46
C SER A 396 -8.06 -10.86 5.95
N PRO A 397 -7.49 -11.38 4.83
CA PRO A 397 -6.26 -10.83 4.27
C PRO A 397 -6.42 -9.35 3.90
N LEU A 398 -5.46 -8.53 4.34
CA LEU A 398 -5.47 -7.08 4.16
C LEU A 398 -4.14 -6.58 3.59
N LEU A 399 -4.19 -5.83 2.49
CA LEU A 399 -3.05 -5.12 1.92
C LEU A 399 -3.14 -3.64 2.29
N VAL A 400 -2.20 -3.15 3.08
CA VAL A 400 -2.01 -1.73 3.37
C VAL A 400 -1.03 -1.15 2.36
N VAL A 401 -1.47 -0.16 1.58
CA VAL A 401 -0.63 0.54 0.61
C VAL A 401 -0.32 1.93 1.14
N CYS A 402 0.97 2.21 1.32
CA CYS A 402 1.45 3.47 1.87
C CYS A 402 2.10 4.30 0.76
N GLU A 403 1.39 5.33 0.28
CA GLU A 403 1.96 6.30 -0.65
C GLU A 403 2.88 7.27 0.09
N GLU A 404 3.94 7.72 -0.59
CA GLU A 404 5.01 8.54 -0.02
C GLU A 404 5.53 8.01 1.32
N ALA A 405 5.78 6.69 1.36
CA ALA A 405 6.10 5.94 2.57
C ALA A 405 7.30 6.51 3.36
N HIS A 406 8.22 7.22 2.70
CA HIS A 406 9.35 7.89 3.34
C HIS A 406 8.93 8.96 4.38
N ARG A 407 7.71 9.52 4.26
CA ARG A 407 7.16 10.48 5.23
C ARG A 407 6.81 9.82 6.57
N TYR A 408 6.34 8.57 6.52
CA TYR A 408 5.80 7.84 7.67
C TYR A 408 6.78 6.84 8.26
N ALA A 409 7.69 6.34 7.44
CA ALA A 409 8.72 5.37 7.80
C ALA A 409 10.11 5.92 7.46
N ALA A 410 10.44 7.11 7.99
CA ALA A 410 11.69 7.79 7.72
C ALA A 410 12.90 7.00 8.25
N ALA A 411 14.02 7.00 7.49
CA ALA A 411 15.31 6.44 7.90
C ALA A 411 15.88 7.17 9.11
N ASP A 412 15.71 8.50 9.13
CA ASP A 412 16.07 9.32 10.28
C ASP A 412 15.06 9.09 11.41
N ARG A 413 15.56 8.56 12.53
CA ARG A 413 14.74 8.24 13.71
C ARG A 413 14.27 9.46 14.48
N THR A 414 14.86 10.61 14.25
CA THR A 414 14.48 11.89 14.84
C THR A 414 13.41 12.62 14.01
N ALA A 415 13.22 12.19 12.75
CA ALA A 415 12.21 12.73 11.86
C ALA A 415 10.90 11.93 11.96
N GLY A 416 9.78 12.64 11.84
CA GLY A 416 8.44 12.06 11.81
C GLY A 416 7.93 11.56 13.17
N PHE A 417 6.76 10.95 13.14
CA PHE A 417 6.07 10.46 14.33
C PHE A 417 6.45 8.99 14.64
N GLY A 418 7.09 8.77 15.79
CA GLY A 418 7.60 7.47 16.20
C GLY A 418 6.58 6.33 16.18
N PRO A 419 5.34 6.53 16.66
CA PRO A 419 4.28 5.52 16.61
C PRO A 419 3.95 5.04 15.19
N THR A 420 3.85 5.93 14.20
CA THR A 420 3.60 5.58 12.80
C THR A 420 4.67 4.65 12.25
N ARG A 421 5.94 4.99 12.47
CA ARG A 421 7.06 4.13 12.05
C ARG A 421 7.03 2.78 12.76
N ARG A 422 6.69 2.74 14.06
CA ARG A 422 6.55 1.47 14.81
C ARG A 422 5.43 0.62 14.22
N ALA A 423 4.27 1.21 13.90
CA ALA A 423 3.13 0.51 13.31
C ALA A 423 3.49 -0.10 11.94
N LEU A 424 4.09 0.68 11.04
CA LEU A 424 4.55 0.20 9.73
C LEU A 424 5.65 -0.87 9.86
N SER A 425 6.62 -0.67 10.76
CA SER A 425 7.68 -1.66 11.01
C SER A 425 7.11 -2.98 11.54
N ARG A 426 6.06 -2.94 12.36
CA ARG A 426 5.38 -4.13 12.87
C ARG A 426 4.65 -4.88 11.75
N ILE A 427 3.93 -4.17 10.87
CA ILE A 427 3.33 -4.78 9.67
C ILE A 427 4.41 -5.43 8.81
N ALA A 428 5.51 -4.74 8.52
CA ALA A 428 6.59 -5.24 7.69
C ALA A 428 7.26 -6.52 8.26
N LYS A 429 7.47 -6.58 9.57
CA LYS A 429 8.18 -7.72 10.22
C LYS A 429 7.27 -8.89 10.54
N GLU A 430 6.03 -8.62 10.96
CA GLU A 430 5.14 -9.61 11.56
C GLU A 430 3.83 -9.79 10.79
N GLY A 431 3.41 -8.79 10.01
CA GLY A 431 2.09 -8.75 9.37
C GLY A 431 1.76 -9.97 8.52
N ARG A 432 2.77 -10.52 7.84
CA ARG A 432 2.61 -11.74 7.04
C ARG A 432 2.00 -12.91 7.83
N LYS A 433 2.34 -13.06 9.10
CA LYS A 433 1.82 -14.15 9.94
C LYS A 433 0.32 -14.02 10.20
N TYR A 434 -0.17 -12.80 10.13
CA TYR A 434 -1.56 -12.44 10.45
C TYR A 434 -2.36 -11.98 9.23
N GLY A 435 -1.86 -12.28 8.01
CA GLY A 435 -2.53 -11.91 6.77
C GLY A 435 -2.54 -10.40 6.47
N VAL A 436 -1.65 -9.61 7.10
CA VAL A 436 -1.51 -8.18 6.84
C VAL A 436 -0.27 -7.94 6.00
N PHE A 437 -0.46 -7.37 4.83
CA PHE A 437 0.58 -7.15 3.84
C PHE A 437 0.82 -5.67 3.61
N LEU A 438 2.03 -5.34 3.13
CA LEU A 438 2.46 -3.95 2.93
C LEU A 438 2.86 -3.71 1.47
N GLY A 439 2.33 -2.65 0.87
CA GLY A 439 2.76 -2.09 -0.39
C GLY A 439 3.35 -0.70 -0.15
N LEU A 440 4.64 -0.51 -0.38
CA LEU A 440 5.32 0.77 -0.19
C LEU A 440 5.43 1.50 -1.52
N VAL A 441 5.09 2.76 -1.53
CA VAL A 441 5.26 3.62 -2.71
C VAL A 441 6.07 4.85 -2.31
N THR A 442 7.23 5.08 -2.95
CA THR A 442 8.05 6.24 -2.64
C THR A 442 8.84 6.73 -3.84
N GLN A 443 9.08 8.03 -3.88
CA GLN A 443 10.00 8.67 -4.80
C GLN A 443 11.41 8.87 -4.21
N ARG A 444 11.58 8.62 -2.91
CA ARG A 444 12.82 8.85 -2.16
C ARG A 444 13.20 7.61 -1.34
N PRO A 445 13.65 6.53 -1.99
CA PRO A 445 14.05 5.31 -1.29
C PRO A 445 15.11 5.53 -0.22
N ALA A 446 16.03 6.49 -0.42
CA ALA A 446 17.10 6.79 0.52
C ALA A 446 16.61 7.43 1.84
N GLU A 447 15.41 8.02 1.84
CA GLU A 447 14.79 8.58 3.04
C GLU A 447 13.92 7.55 3.78
N LEU A 448 13.64 6.38 3.17
CA LEU A 448 12.85 5.30 3.77
C LEU A 448 13.70 4.43 4.69
N ASP A 449 13.14 3.97 5.80
CA ASP A 449 13.82 3.03 6.72
C ASP A 449 14.24 1.76 5.95
N PRO A 450 15.56 1.49 5.83
CA PRO A 450 16.05 0.36 5.06
C PRO A 450 15.61 -0.98 5.63
N THR A 451 15.31 -1.06 6.93
CA THR A 451 14.77 -2.29 7.54
C THR A 451 13.37 -2.62 7.06
N ILE A 452 12.54 -1.62 6.80
CA ILE A 452 11.19 -1.82 6.25
C ILE A 452 11.28 -2.18 4.77
N LEU A 453 12.11 -1.47 4.01
CA LEU A 453 12.31 -1.75 2.58
C LEU A 453 12.84 -3.17 2.33
N SER A 454 13.77 -3.66 3.18
CA SER A 454 14.33 -5.01 3.06
C SER A 454 13.33 -6.13 3.31
N GLN A 455 12.17 -5.84 3.91
CA GLN A 455 11.08 -6.81 4.05
C GLN A 455 10.23 -6.96 2.78
N CYS A 456 10.40 -6.07 1.79
CA CYS A 456 9.72 -6.17 0.50
C CYS A 456 10.46 -7.15 -0.40
N SER A 457 9.88 -8.32 -0.62
CA SER A 457 10.49 -9.35 -1.48
C SER A 457 10.33 -9.08 -2.97
N THR A 458 9.43 -8.18 -3.36
CA THR A 458 9.21 -7.78 -4.76
C THR A 458 9.35 -6.28 -4.88
N LEU A 459 10.24 -5.84 -5.78
CA LEU A 459 10.52 -4.44 -6.03
C LEU A 459 10.22 -4.09 -7.49
N PHE A 460 9.50 -3.00 -7.69
CA PHE A 460 9.23 -2.40 -8.99
C PHE A 460 9.98 -1.06 -9.04
N ALA A 461 11.18 -1.05 -9.64
CA ALA A 461 12.03 0.12 -9.74
C ALA A 461 11.85 0.81 -11.10
N MET A 462 11.28 2.00 -11.09
CA MET A 462 11.18 2.92 -12.23
C MET A 462 12.40 3.85 -12.25
N ARG A 463 12.45 4.80 -13.18
CA ARG A 463 13.59 5.71 -13.31
C ARG A 463 13.93 6.40 -11.98
N LEU A 464 15.19 6.25 -11.56
CA LEU A 464 15.82 6.92 -10.43
C LEU A 464 17.17 7.48 -10.88
N THR A 465 17.37 8.79 -10.68
CA THR A 465 18.57 9.49 -11.12
C THR A 465 19.52 9.83 -9.97
N ASN A 466 19.05 9.73 -8.72
CA ASN A 466 19.86 10.04 -7.56
C ASN A 466 20.68 8.81 -7.14
N ASP A 467 21.99 8.98 -6.99
CA ASP A 467 22.93 7.91 -6.63
C ASP A 467 22.65 7.31 -5.24
N ARG A 468 22.19 8.12 -4.28
CA ARG A 468 21.81 7.64 -2.94
C ARG A 468 20.63 6.66 -3.01
N ASP A 469 19.60 7.02 -3.80
CA ASP A 469 18.43 6.17 -4.01
C ASP A 469 18.80 4.85 -4.68
N GLN A 470 19.69 4.89 -5.67
CA GLN A 470 20.21 3.69 -6.32
C GLN A 470 21.06 2.83 -5.38
N ALA A 471 21.87 3.44 -4.51
CA ALA A 471 22.69 2.71 -3.55
C ALA A 471 21.84 1.90 -2.55
N ILE A 472 20.73 2.46 -2.06
CA ILE A 472 19.78 1.74 -1.20
C ILE A 472 19.15 0.56 -1.94
N LEU A 473 18.74 0.74 -3.21
CA LEU A 473 18.23 -0.37 -4.00
C LEU A 473 19.28 -1.47 -4.20
N ARG A 474 20.53 -1.10 -4.50
CA ARG A 474 21.62 -2.09 -4.65
C ARG A 474 21.81 -2.92 -3.39
N SER A 475 21.67 -2.33 -2.20
CA SER A 475 21.77 -3.07 -0.94
C SER A 475 20.54 -3.97 -0.65
N ALA A 476 19.41 -3.72 -1.31
CA ALA A 476 18.16 -4.47 -1.10
C ALA A 476 17.97 -5.63 -2.10
N VAL A 477 18.78 -5.71 -3.16
CA VAL A 477 18.70 -6.76 -4.19
C VAL A 477 19.94 -7.65 -4.16
N SER A 478 19.84 -8.85 -4.74
CA SER A 478 21.00 -9.74 -4.89
C SER A 478 22.06 -9.16 -5.84
N ASP A 479 23.32 -9.52 -5.65
CA ASP A 479 24.45 -9.07 -6.48
C ASP A 479 24.19 -9.26 -7.98
N THR A 480 23.59 -10.39 -8.34
CA THR A 480 23.25 -10.72 -9.73
C THR A 480 22.24 -9.72 -10.34
N ALA A 481 21.30 -9.20 -9.54
CA ALA A 481 20.32 -8.21 -9.99
C ALA A 481 20.88 -6.77 -9.94
N ALA A 482 21.93 -6.53 -9.16
CA ALA A 482 22.51 -5.19 -8.97
C ALA A 482 23.01 -4.57 -10.28
N ASN A 483 23.50 -5.38 -11.22
CA ASN A 483 23.97 -4.92 -12.53
C ASN A 483 22.83 -4.33 -13.40
N LEU A 484 21.60 -4.85 -13.25
CA LEU A 484 20.44 -4.30 -13.95
C LEU A 484 20.03 -2.92 -13.40
N LEU A 485 20.40 -2.59 -12.17
CA LEU A 485 20.11 -1.27 -11.59
C LEU A 485 20.89 -0.13 -12.28
N ALA A 486 21.96 -0.44 -13.00
CA ALA A 486 22.68 0.56 -13.81
C ALA A 486 21.81 1.20 -14.92
N PHE A 487 20.71 0.52 -15.31
CA PHE A 487 19.78 1.05 -16.31
C PHE A 487 18.72 2.00 -15.73
N LEU A 488 18.57 2.09 -14.41
CA LEU A 488 17.52 2.90 -13.79
C LEU A 488 17.49 4.37 -14.26
N PRO A 489 18.64 5.07 -14.42
CA PRO A 489 18.63 6.46 -14.89
C PRO A 489 18.10 6.62 -16.33
N SER A 490 18.24 5.59 -17.16
CA SER A 490 17.90 5.60 -18.58
C SER A 490 16.48 5.10 -18.89
N LEU A 491 15.71 4.65 -17.89
CA LEU A 491 14.37 4.15 -18.10
C LEU A 491 13.42 5.25 -18.60
N GLY A 492 12.59 4.91 -19.58
CA GLY A 492 11.53 5.75 -20.10
C GLY A 492 10.31 5.82 -19.17
N THR A 493 9.31 6.60 -19.56
CA THR A 493 8.03 6.68 -18.84
C THR A 493 7.31 5.32 -18.90
N ARG A 494 6.82 4.84 -17.76
CA ARG A 494 6.18 3.52 -17.56
C ARG A 494 7.11 2.33 -17.76
N GLU A 495 8.39 2.55 -17.96
CA GLU A 495 9.37 1.47 -17.92
C GLU A 495 9.77 1.19 -16.48
N VAL A 496 9.91 -0.08 -16.16
CA VAL A 496 10.20 -0.55 -14.81
C VAL A 496 11.10 -1.77 -14.88
N ILE A 497 11.98 -1.91 -13.92
CA ILE A 497 12.71 -3.14 -13.67
C ILE A 497 12.08 -3.78 -12.43
N ALA A 498 11.53 -4.97 -12.61
CA ALA A 498 10.92 -5.75 -11.54
C ALA A 498 11.89 -6.82 -11.04
N PHE A 499 12.01 -6.91 -9.71
CA PHE A 499 12.89 -7.86 -9.02
C PHE A 499 12.12 -8.64 -7.96
N GLY A 500 12.64 -9.78 -7.58
CA GLY A 500 12.20 -10.48 -6.40
C GLY A 500 11.28 -11.66 -6.70
N GLU A 501 10.52 -12.08 -5.69
CA GLU A 501 9.79 -13.34 -5.75
C GLU A 501 8.53 -13.30 -6.61
N GLY A 502 7.92 -12.13 -6.78
CA GLY A 502 6.74 -11.97 -7.63
C GLY A 502 7.00 -12.11 -9.12
N VAL A 503 8.27 -12.02 -9.57
CA VAL A 503 8.65 -12.14 -10.99
C VAL A 503 9.52 -13.37 -11.21
N ALA A 504 9.43 -14.01 -12.35
CA ALA A 504 10.22 -15.20 -12.67
C ALA A 504 11.72 -14.91 -12.67
N LEU A 505 12.13 -13.81 -13.28
CA LEU A 505 13.50 -13.29 -13.33
C LEU A 505 13.49 -11.78 -13.15
N PRO A 506 14.59 -11.15 -12.72
CA PRO A 506 14.74 -9.69 -12.79
C PRO A 506 14.46 -9.22 -14.22
N THR A 507 13.47 -8.37 -14.41
CA THR A 507 12.89 -8.14 -15.73
C THR A 507 12.67 -6.66 -16.00
N ARG A 508 13.14 -6.16 -17.15
CA ARG A 508 12.74 -4.86 -17.67
C ARG A 508 11.44 -5.04 -18.46
N LEU A 509 10.40 -4.35 -18.04
CA LEU A 509 9.08 -4.39 -18.65
C LEU A 509 8.52 -2.98 -18.81
N ARG A 510 7.52 -2.84 -19.66
CA ARG A 510 6.76 -1.60 -19.85
C ARG A 510 5.33 -1.80 -19.41
N PHE A 511 4.87 -1.03 -18.42
CA PHE A 511 3.50 -1.08 -17.94
C PHE A 511 2.50 -0.76 -19.05
N LYS A 512 1.42 -1.53 -19.13
CA LYS A 512 0.30 -1.22 -20.01
C LYS A 512 -0.38 0.08 -19.60
N SER A 513 -1.05 0.75 -20.54
CA SER A 513 -1.79 1.97 -20.26
C SER A 513 -3.11 1.62 -19.58
N LEU A 514 -3.46 2.38 -18.53
CA LEU A 514 -4.78 2.35 -17.96
C LEU A 514 -5.77 3.15 -18.82
N PRO A 515 -7.05 2.77 -18.85
CA PRO A 515 -8.11 3.61 -19.42
C PRO A 515 -8.12 5.00 -18.77
N GLN A 516 -8.45 6.03 -19.52
CA GLN A 516 -8.40 7.41 -19.05
C GLN A 516 -9.32 7.67 -17.82
N SER A 517 -10.43 6.93 -17.73
CA SER A 517 -11.34 6.96 -16.57
C SER A 517 -10.75 6.40 -15.28
N ARG A 518 -9.70 5.58 -15.37
CA ARG A 518 -9.03 4.91 -14.24
C ARG A 518 -7.61 5.39 -13.99
N LEU A 519 -7.17 6.44 -14.68
CA LEU A 519 -5.87 7.06 -14.41
C LEU A 519 -5.91 7.81 -13.09
N PRO A 520 -4.86 7.72 -12.26
CA PRO A 520 -4.68 8.58 -11.10
C PRO A 520 -4.71 10.05 -11.55
N LYS A 521 -5.51 10.85 -10.90
CA LYS A 521 -5.58 12.30 -11.13
C LYS A 521 -5.90 12.96 -9.80
N SER A 522 -5.16 13.98 -9.46
CA SER A 522 -5.56 14.88 -8.38
C SER A 522 -6.94 15.48 -8.70
N GLU A 523 -7.82 15.50 -7.72
CA GLU A 523 -9.17 16.07 -7.88
C GLU A 523 -9.11 17.57 -8.21
N VAL A 524 -8.04 18.24 -7.82
CA VAL A 524 -7.77 19.66 -8.13
C VAL A 524 -7.59 19.90 -9.63
N MET A 525 -7.17 18.89 -10.40
CA MET A 525 -7.04 19.00 -11.86
C MET A 525 -8.32 18.60 -12.65
N ARG A 526 -9.47 18.49 -11.98
CA ARG A 526 -10.76 18.22 -12.68
C ARG A 526 -11.18 19.35 -13.61
N SER A 527 -10.74 20.56 -13.40
CA SER A 527 -10.94 21.67 -14.31
C SER A 527 -9.71 21.85 -15.19
N GLY A 528 -9.55 20.98 -16.19
CA GLY A 528 -8.63 21.23 -17.33
C GLY A 528 -9.04 22.41 -18.20
N GLN A 529 -10.11 23.08 -17.86
CA GLN A 529 -10.49 24.44 -18.17
C GLN A 529 -10.34 25.22 -16.87
N GLY A 530 -9.24 25.96 -16.72
CA GLY A 530 -9.20 27.03 -15.72
C GLY A 530 -10.47 27.85 -15.92
N MET A 531 -11.11 28.26 -14.81
CA MET A 531 -12.19 29.24 -14.90
C MET A 531 -11.68 30.39 -15.76
N LEU A 532 -12.48 30.82 -16.73
CA LEU A 532 -12.15 32.00 -17.52
C LEU A 532 -11.96 33.16 -16.54
N ASP A 533 -11.03 34.06 -16.81
CA ASP A 533 -10.79 35.24 -15.95
C ASP A 533 -12.08 36.03 -15.67
N SER A 534 -13.06 35.96 -16.58
CA SER A 534 -14.40 36.54 -16.41
C SER A 534 -15.26 35.82 -15.36
N GLU A 535 -14.95 34.57 -15.01
CA GLU A 535 -15.67 33.80 -13.99
C GLU A 535 -15.03 33.97 -12.59
N ILE A 536 -13.79 34.43 -12.53
CA ILE A 536 -13.08 34.77 -11.28
C ILE A 536 -13.44 36.21 -10.92
N ASN A 537 -14.66 36.40 -10.42
CA ASN A 537 -15.17 37.70 -10.01
C ASN A 537 -15.14 37.85 -8.47
N GLU A 538 -15.53 39.05 -8.00
CA GLU A 538 -15.58 39.33 -6.56
C GLU A 538 -16.47 38.36 -5.79
N SER A 539 -17.57 37.88 -6.37
CA SER A 539 -18.46 36.92 -5.72
C SER A 539 -17.81 35.54 -5.56
N PHE A 540 -17.01 35.09 -6.54
CA PHE A 540 -16.21 33.86 -6.43
C PHE A 540 -15.16 33.99 -5.31
N LEU A 541 -14.44 35.11 -5.27
CA LEU A 541 -13.45 35.37 -4.24
C LEU A 541 -14.08 35.46 -2.85
N ALA A 542 -15.23 36.11 -2.72
CA ALA A 542 -15.98 36.17 -1.46
C ALA A 542 -16.39 34.76 -1.00
N ALA A 543 -16.99 33.97 -1.88
CA ALA A 543 -17.37 32.59 -1.57
C ALA A 543 -16.16 31.68 -1.23
N MET A 544 -15.01 31.92 -1.85
CA MET A 544 -13.77 31.22 -1.52
C MET A 544 -13.27 31.62 -0.13
N VAL A 545 -13.27 32.93 0.19
CA VAL A 545 -12.87 33.45 1.50
C VAL A 545 -13.80 32.96 2.60
N ASP A 546 -15.11 32.92 2.36
CA ASP A 546 -16.09 32.43 3.32
C ASP A 546 -15.91 30.93 3.59
N ARG A 547 -15.66 30.13 2.56
CA ARG A 547 -15.30 28.71 2.73
C ARG A 547 -14.00 28.55 3.52
N TRP A 548 -12.98 29.36 3.22
CA TRP A 548 -11.71 29.32 3.93
C TRP A 548 -11.89 29.66 5.41
N ARG A 549 -12.63 30.73 5.71
CA ARG A 549 -12.93 31.13 7.09
C ARG A 549 -13.79 30.08 7.80
N GLY A 550 -14.81 29.54 7.13
CA GLY A 550 -15.68 28.51 7.69
C GLY A 550 -14.95 27.23 8.08
N MET A 551 -13.85 26.89 7.41
CA MET A 551 -13.02 25.73 7.77
C MET A 551 -12.22 25.93 9.08
N THR A 552 -12.06 27.16 9.54
CA THR A 552 -11.25 27.50 10.74
C THR A 552 -12.06 28.17 11.86
N MET A 553 -13.37 28.43 11.63
CA MET A 553 -14.23 29.03 12.64
C MET A 553 -14.73 27.99 13.65
N SER A 554 -14.56 28.25 14.94
CA SER A 554 -15.07 27.40 16.02
C SER A 554 -16.60 27.42 16.05
N LYS A 555 -17.23 26.25 16.33
CA LYS A 555 -18.70 26.08 16.40
C LYS A 555 -19.41 26.95 17.45
N THR A 556 -18.69 27.49 18.42
CA THR A 556 -19.25 28.37 19.44
C THR A 556 -19.77 29.72 18.91
N ALA A 557 -19.34 30.13 17.71
CA ALA A 557 -19.79 31.39 17.10
C ALA A 557 -21.13 31.26 16.32
N HIS A 558 -21.61 30.06 16.02
CA HIS A 558 -22.84 29.84 15.25
C HIS A 558 -24.11 29.55 16.11
N ALA A 559 -23.98 29.44 17.41
CA ALA A 559 -25.13 29.12 18.28
C ALA A 559 -25.96 30.36 18.71
N GLU A 560 -25.52 31.59 18.41
CA GLU A 560 -26.20 32.80 18.85
C GLU A 560 -27.09 33.51 17.81
N GLU A 561 -27.18 33.02 16.56
CA GLU A 561 -28.05 33.64 15.55
C GLU A 561 -29.01 32.62 14.88
N ALA A 562 -30.03 32.23 15.62
CA ALA A 562 -31.27 31.72 15.01
C ALA A 562 -32.47 32.19 15.89
N PRO A 563 -33.27 33.17 15.47
CA PRO A 563 -34.53 33.46 16.12
C PRO A 563 -35.50 32.32 15.88
N ALA A 564 -36.00 31.76 16.96
CA ALA A 564 -37.03 30.75 16.94
C ALA A 564 -38.36 31.34 16.42
N GLU A 565 -38.63 31.16 15.13
CA GLU A 565 -40.00 31.22 14.62
C GLU A 565 -40.65 29.86 14.74
N MET A 566 -41.49 29.69 15.75
CA MET A 566 -42.43 28.59 15.89
C MET A 566 -43.45 28.64 14.75
N ARG A 567 -43.37 27.72 13.81
CA ARG A 567 -44.50 27.41 12.91
C ARG A 567 -45.41 26.38 13.60
N PRO A 568 -46.74 26.60 13.63
CA PRO A 568 -47.66 25.64 14.18
C PRO A 568 -47.75 24.38 13.30
N MET A 569 -47.76 23.21 13.97
CA MET A 569 -47.96 21.93 13.31
C MET A 569 -49.38 21.82 12.74
N PRO A 570 -49.60 21.27 11.57
CA PRO A 570 -50.94 20.93 11.06
C PRO A 570 -51.47 19.70 11.78
N GLU A 571 -52.73 19.78 12.21
CA GLU A 571 -53.49 18.69 12.81
C GLU A 571 -53.57 17.46 11.86
N ARG A 572 -53.29 16.30 12.40
CA ARG A 572 -53.47 15.02 11.71
C ARG A 572 -54.93 14.63 11.72
N GLU A 573 -55.58 14.62 10.57
CA GLU A 573 -56.82 13.91 10.36
C GLU A 573 -56.64 12.40 10.49
N SER A 574 -57.45 11.80 11.29
CA SER A 574 -57.54 10.35 11.56
C SER A 574 -58.31 9.68 10.42
N ALA A 575 -57.67 8.78 9.66
CA ALA A 575 -58.33 7.87 8.71
C ALA A 575 -58.58 6.50 9.36
N PRO A 576 -59.68 5.81 9.02
CA PRO A 576 -60.19 4.66 9.77
C PRO A 576 -59.50 3.34 9.42
N LEU A 577 -59.38 2.49 10.43
CA LEU A 577 -58.86 1.12 10.41
C LEU A 577 -59.75 0.19 9.54
N GLN A 578 -59.15 -0.53 8.60
CA GLN A 578 -59.75 -1.73 7.98
C GLN A 578 -59.13 -3.01 8.58
N PRO A 579 -59.90 -4.10 8.70
CA PRO A 579 -59.49 -5.29 9.42
C PRO A 579 -58.63 -6.24 8.58
N ALA A 580 -57.73 -6.95 9.29
CA ALA A 580 -56.80 -7.92 8.75
C ALA A 580 -57.48 -9.21 8.29
N GLN A 581 -57.05 -9.76 7.16
CA GLN A 581 -57.28 -11.14 6.74
C GLN A 581 -56.05 -12.02 7.04
N PRO A 582 -56.20 -13.27 7.42
CA PRO A 582 -55.12 -14.16 7.79
C PRO A 582 -54.69 -15.06 6.62
N GLY A 583 -53.40 -15.33 6.54
CA GLY A 583 -52.90 -16.55 5.90
C GLY A 583 -51.81 -16.34 4.83
N ALA A 584 -50.57 -16.61 5.21
CA ALA A 584 -49.64 -17.38 4.40
C ALA A 584 -48.36 -17.70 5.21
N SER A 585 -48.08 -18.95 5.20
CA SER A 585 -47.05 -19.77 5.84
C SER A 585 -45.61 -19.27 5.72
N ALA A 586 -44.86 -19.47 6.81
CA ALA A 586 -43.40 -19.34 6.90
C ALA A 586 -42.67 -20.49 6.16
N PRO A 587 -41.45 -20.27 5.66
CA PRO A 587 -40.52 -21.36 5.39
C PRO A 587 -39.54 -21.56 6.54
N HIS A 588 -39.35 -22.84 6.85
CA HIS A 588 -38.46 -23.43 7.83
C HIS A 588 -36.97 -23.20 7.58
N GLY A 589 -36.22 -23.17 8.66
CA GLY A 589 -34.96 -23.89 8.78
C GLY A 589 -33.70 -23.05 8.74
N LEU A 590 -33.25 -22.54 9.88
CA LEU A 590 -31.85 -22.23 10.14
C LEU A 590 -31.32 -23.25 11.17
N ASP A 591 -30.33 -24.00 10.71
CA ASP A 591 -29.63 -25.07 11.41
C ASP A 591 -28.80 -24.52 12.59
N PRO A 592 -28.97 -25.00 13.83
CA PRO A 592 -28.28 -24.47 15.01
C PRO A 592 -26.83 -24.97 15.20
N GLU A 593 -26.28 -25.82 14.32
CA GLU A 593 -24.99 -26.46 14.60
C GLU A 593 -23.75 -25.66 14.20
N ARG A 594 -23.87 -24.51 13.52
CA ARG A 594 -22.71 -23.72 13.08
C ARG A 594 -22.10 -22.78 14.13
N PHE A 595 -22.67 -22.70 15.35
CA PHE A 595 -22.15 -21.79 16.40
C PHE A 595 -21.36 -22.47 17.53
N ARG A 596 -20.96 -23.73 17.39
CA ARG A 596 -20.29 -24.47 18.46
C ARG A 596 -18.75 -24.44 18.49
N LEU A 597 -18.09 -23.66 17.66
CA LEU A 597 -16.61 -23.65 17.57
C LEU A 597 -15.89 -22.48 18.25
N LEU A 598 -16.57 -21.65 19.04
CA LEU A 598 -15.95 -20.50 19.72
C LEU A 598 -15.99 -20.59 21.25
N LYS A 599 -15.85 -21.77 21.83
CA LYS A 599 -15.63 -21.90 23.29
C LYS A 599 -14.56 -22.93 23.57
N LYS A 600 -13.30 -22.49 23.66
CA LYS A 600 -12.29 -23.09 24.54
C LYS A 600 -11.58 -21.96 25.28
N PRO A 601 -11.52 -21.98 26.60
CA PRO A 601 -10.76 -21.02 27.40
C PRO A 601 -9.28 -21.37 27.39
N LEU A 602 -8.46 -20.32 27.46
CA LEU A 602 -7.06 -20.41 27.91
C LEU A 602 -7.01 -20.61 29.41
#